data_7b5a912a04bbc39f0efa47d578310945
#
_entry.id   7b5a912a04bbc39f0efa47d578310945
#
_cell.length_a   1.000
_cell.length_b   1.000
_cell.length_c   1.000
_cell.angle_alpha   90.00
_cell.angle_beta   90.00
_cell.angle_gamma   90.00
#
_symmetry.space_group_name_H-M   'P 1'
#
loop_
_entity.id
_entity.type
_entity.pdbx_description
1 polymer ?
#
loop_
_entity_poly.entity_id
_entity_poly.type
_entity_poly.pdbx_seq_one_letter_code
_entity_poly.pdbx_strand_id
1 'polypeptide(L)'
;MTAFTQDIAGVTVVRHGVLRLEFADGVVGDVDVLDRMRGPVFSMARTPDGFAQVSVDPELGTIVWPNGADLAPDTLYQRISSGRWPDHDVAA
;
A
#
# COMPACT_ATOMS: atom_id res chain seq x y z
N MET A 1 -13.32 9.43 17.26
CA MET A 1 -12.95 9.43 16.83
C MET A 1 -12.36 9.33 16.11
N THR A 2 -12.08 9.17 16.08
CA THR A 2 -11.43 9.46 15.33
C THR A 2 -11.25 8.79 14.25
N ALA A 3 -11.61 9.10 13.16
CA ALA A 3 -11.32 8.46 11.96
C ALA A 3 -9.89 8.57 11.70
N PHE A 4 -9.34 7.53 11.17
CA PHE A 4 -7.97 7.55 10.78
C PHE A 4 -7.93 8.06 9.36
N THR A 5 -7.47 9.28 9.20
CA THR A 5 -7.39 9.90 7.88
C THR A 5 -6.44 9.15 6.96
N GLN A 6 -5.59 8.30 7.52
CA GLN A 6 -4.65 7.51 6.73
C GLN A 6 -5.25 6.20 6.21
N ASP A 7 -6.52 5.93 6.50
CA ASP A 7 -7.17 4.76 5.92
C ASP A 7 -7.23 4.90 4.40
N ILE A 8 -6.94 3.80 3.71
CA ILE A 8 -6.98 3.77 2.26
C ILE A 8 -8.42 3.53 1.82
N ALA A 9 -8.93 4.41 0.98
CA ALA A 9 -10.29 4.34 0.48
C ALA A 9 -10.38 3.73 -0.91
N GLY A 10 -9.30 3.79 -1.68
CA GLY A 10 -9.29 3.24 -3.03
C GLY A 10 -7.91 2.87 -3.49
N VAL A 11 -7.83 1.91 -4.42
CA VAL A 11 -6.57 1.48 -5.00
C VAL A 11 -6.78 1.18 -6.47
N THR A 12 -5.81 1.62 -7.30
CA THR A 12 -5.78 1.33 -8.73
C THR A 12 -4.37 0.89 -9.08
N VAL A 13 -4.26 -0.16 -9.87
CA VAL A 13 -2.96 -0.60 -10.38
C VAL A 13 -2.62 0.28 -11.57
N VAL A 14 -1.56 1.07 -11.45
CA VAL A 14 -1.08 1.92 -12.54
C VAL A 14 -0.28 1.10 -13.53
N ARG A 15 0.64 0.29 -13.00
CA ARG A 15 1.39 -0.70 -13.74
C ARG A 15 1.99 -1.66 -12.74
N HIS A 16 2.66 -2.69 -13.22
CA HIS A 16 3.24 -3.66 -12.31
C HIS A 16 4.16 -2.95 -11.31
N GLY A 17 3.89 -3.14 -10.03
CA GLY A 17 4.69 -2.56 -8.95
C GLY A 17 4.24 -1.19 -8.49
N VAL A 18 3.38 -0.49 -9.25
CA VAL A 18 2.98 0.87 -8.92
C VAL A 18 1.48 0.94 -8.70
N LEU A 19 1.09 1.47 -7.55
CA LEU A 19 -0.31 1.64 -7.18
C LEU A 19 -0.64 3.11 -7.05
N ARG A 20 -1.84 3.45 -7.46
CA ARG A 20 -2.43 4.75 -7.12
C ARG A 20 -3.35 4.54 -5.94
N LEU A 21 -3.09 5.26 -4.86
CA LEU A 21 -3.84 5.11 -3.62
C LEU A 21 -4.62 6.39 -3.34
N GLU A 22 -5.84 6.20 -2.89
CA GLU A 22 -6.69 7.30 -2.46
C GLU A 22 -6.97 7.08 -0.99
N PHE A 23 -6.68 8.09 -0.17
CA PHE A 23 -6.86 8.00 1.26
C PHE A 23 -8.15 8.69 1.69
N ALA A 24 -8.63 8.36 2.87
CA ALA A 24 -9.90 8.88 3.36
C ALA A 24 -9.90 10.40 3.52
N ASP A 25 -8.74 11.01 3.70
CA ASP A 25 -8.63 12.46 3.82
C ASP A 25 -8.54 13.16 2.47
N GLY A 26 -8.61 12.42 1.36
CA GLY A 26 -8.56 12.99 0.04
C GLY A 26 -7.18 13.02 -0.59
N VAL A 27 -6.15 12.61 0.13
CA VAL A 27 -4.81 12.54 -0.45
C VAL A 27 -4.77 11.41 -1.47
N VAL A 28 -4.22 11.68 -2.64
CA VAL A 28 -4.10 10.71 -3.73
C VAL A 28 -2.68 10.75 -4.25
N GLY A 29 -2.11 9.60 -4.52
CA GLY A 29 -0.77 9.55 -5.09
C GLY A 29 -0.41 8.18 -5.60
N ASP A 30 0.65 8.15 -6.40
CA ASP A 30 1.18 6.91 -6.95
C ASP A 30 2.40 6.50 -6.13
N VAL A 31 2.54 5.21 -5.89
CA VAL A 31 3.64 4.70 -5.10
C VAL A 31 4.11 3.38 -5.68
N ASP A 32 5.45 3.24 -5.81
CA ASP A 32 6.07 1.99 -6.19
C ASP A 32 6.27 1.18 -4.92
N VAL A 33 5.61 0.04 -4.83
CA VAL A 33 5.62 -0.76 -3.60
C VAL A 33 6.41 -2.05 -3.74
N LEU A 34 6.97 -2.33 -4.91
CA LEU A 34 7.58 -3.62 -5.14
C LEU A 34 8.72 -3.91 -4.16
N ASP A 35 9.53 -2.91 -3.86
CA ASP A 35 10.64 -3.07 -2.92
C ASP A 35 10.18 -3.31 -1.49
N ARG A 36 8.91 -2.99 -1.18
CA ARG A 36 8.36 -3.22 0.15
C ARG A 36 7.71 -4.59 0.29
N MET A 37 7.56 -5.31 -0.82
CA MET A 37 6.88 -6.59 -0.85
C MET A 37 7.90 -7.71 -0.73
N ARG A 38 8.35 -7.92 0.49
CA ARG A 38 9.44 -8.85 0.77
C ARG A 38 8.94 -10.08 1.51
N GLY A 39 9.67 -11.16 1.37
CA GLY A 39 9.38 -12.38 2.09
C GLY A 39 8.40 -13.27 1.35
N PRO A 40 8.24 -14.51 1.84
CA PRO A 40 7.44 -15.51 1.12
C PRO A 40 5.97 -15.13 0.96
N VAL A 41 5.42 -14.35 1.89
CA VAL A 41 4.01 -13.99 1.82
C VAL A 41 3.71 -13.13 0.60
N PHE A 42 4.72 -12.43 0.06
CA PHE A 42 4.52 -11.58 -1.09
C PHE A 42 4.91 -12.25 -2.41
N SER A 43 5.40 -13.49 -2.38
CA SER A 43 5.93 -14.08 -3.61
C SER A 43 4.90 -14.12 -4.73
N MET A 44 3.66 -14.46 -4.42
CA MET A 44 2.61 -14.50 -5.42
C MET A 44 2.20 -13.09 -5.85
N ALA A 45 2.12 -12.16 -4.91
CA ALA A 45 1.69 -10.80 -5.20
C ALA A 45 2.74 -10.02 -6.00
N ARG A 46 3.97 -10.50 -6.08
CA ARG A 46 5.00 -9.85 -6.89
C ARG A 46 4.90 -10.21 -8.36
N THR A 47 4.17 -11.26 -8.70
CA THR A 47 3.93 -11.57 -10.12
C THR A 47 2.94 -10.54 -10.69
N PRO A 48 2.97 -10.29 -12.00
CA PRO A 48 2.04 -9.32 -12.58
C PRO A 48 0.57 -9.68 -12.32
N ASP A 49 0.22 -10.94 -12.48
CA ASP A 49 -1.17 -11.35 -12.26
C ASP A 49 -1.56 -11.25 -10.80
N GLY A 50 -0.67 -11.65 -9.91
CA GLY A 50 -0.95 -11.58 -8.47
C GLY A 50 -1.01 -10.16 -7.97
N PHE A 51 -0.13 -9.31 -8.47
CA PHE A 51 -0.12 -7.90 -8.07
C PHE A 51 -1.44 -7.22 -8.42
N ALA A 52 -2.00 -7.57 -9.57
CA ALA A 52 -3.23 -6.95 -10.03
C ALA A 52 -4.45 -7.31 -9.18
N GLN A 53 -4.32 -8.29 -8.30
CA GLN A 53 -5.44 -8.71 -7.45
C GLN A 53 -5.54 -7.94 -6.14
N VAL A 54 -4.80 -6.87 -6.00
CA VAL A 54 -4.84 -6.02 -4.82
C VAL A 54 -6.24 -5.42 -4.65
N SER A 55 -6.67 -5.27 -3.41
CA SER A 55 -7.95 -4.61 -3.11
C SER A 55 -7.83 -3.90 -1.78
N VAL A 56 -8.81 -3.04 -1.49
CA VAL A 56 -8.89 -2.37 -0.20
C VAL A 56 -9.72 -3.23 0.74
N ASP A 57 -9.19 -3.46 1.93
CA ASP A 57 -9.95 -4.10 3.00
C ASP A 57 -10.46 -2.99 3.92
N PRO A 58 -11.76 -2.70 3.91
CA PRO A 58 -12.26 -1.56 4.68
C PRO A 58 -12.17 -1.77 6.18
N GLU A 59 -12.10 -3.00 6.65
CA GLU A 59 -11.94 -3.25 8.07
C GLU A 59 -10.53 -2.95 8.54
N LEU A 60 -9.55 -3.24 7.71
CA LEU A 60 -8.16 -2.96 8.03
C LEU A 60 -7.75 -1.56 7.64
N GLY A 61 -8.48 -0.92 6.73
CA GLY A 61 -8.12 0.40 6.24
C GLY A 61 -6.89 0.40 5.36
N THR A 62 -6.55 -0.72 4.75
CA THR A 62 -5.36 -0.80 3.91
C THR A 62 -5.58 -1.74 2.74
N ILE A 63 -4.55 -1.84 1.90
CA ILE A 63 -4.58 -2.72 0.74
C ILE A 63 -4.13 -4.12 1.13
N VAL A 64 -4.77 -5.12 0.52
CA VAL A 64 -4.47 -6.52 0.78
C VAL A 64 -4.47 -7.28 -0.53
N TRP A 65 -3.80 -8.42 -0.52
CA TRP A 65 -3.82 -9.37 -1.62
C TRP A 65 -4.54 -10.65 -1.16
N PRO A 66 -5.01 -11.48 -2.10
CA PRO A 66 -5.87 -12.62 -1.72
C PRO A 66 -5.28 -13.58 -0.71
N ASN A 67 -3.96 -13.70 -0.65
CA ASN A 67 -3.33 -14.59 0.32
C ASN A 67 -3.13 -13.98 1.69
N GLY A 68 -3.69 -12.78 1.94
CA GLY A 68 -3.59 -12.12 3.22
C GLY A 68 -2.42 -11.17 3.38
N ALA A 69 -1.57 -11.05 2.37
CA ALA A 69 -0.47 -10.08 2.43
C ALA A 69 -1.03 -8.66 2.41
N ASP A 70 -0.42 -7.77 3.18
CA ASP A 70 -0.88 -6.38 3.24
C ASP A 70 0.31 -5.46 3.45
N LEU A 71 0.06 -4.16 3.30
CA LEU A 71 1.04 -3.12 3.57
C LEU A 71 0.40 -2.10 4.50
N ALA A 72 1.23 -1.52 5.37
CA ALA A 72 0.72 -0.60 6.39
C ALA A 72 0.26 0.72 5.78
N PRO A 73 -0.95 1.18 6.08
CA PRO A 73 -1.48 2.38 5.45
C PRO A 73 -0.74 3.64 5.86
N ASP A 74 -0.29 3.74 7.11
CA ASP A 74 0.43 4.93 7.56
C ASP A 74 1.78 5.07 6.86
N THR A 75 2.47 3.95 6.62
CA THR A 75 3.72 3.97 5.87
C THR A 75 3.50 4.45 4.45
N LEU A 76 2.43 3.95 3.80
CA LEU A 76 2.10 4.36 2.44
C LEU A 76 1.69 5.82 2.39
N TYR A 77 0.93 6.27 3.38
CA TYR A 77 0.52 7.66 3.47
C TYR A 77 1.74 8.58 3.57
N GLN A 78 2.69 8.23 4.42
CA GLN A 78 3.89 9.04 4.57
C GLN A 78 4.71 9.07 3.28
N ARG A 79 4.81 7.93 2.59
CA ARG A 79 5.54 7.90 1.33
C ARG A 79 4.93 8.85 0.31
N ILE A 80 3.61 8.89 0.23
CA ILE A 80 2.92 9.73 -0.75
C ILE A 80 2.96 11.20 -0.33
N SER A 81 2.70 11.50 0.94
CA SER A 81 2.58 12.87 1.39
C SER A 81 3.93 13.56 1.53
N SER A 82 4.98 12.83 1.90
CA SER A 82 6.30 13.43 2.09
C SER A 82 7.27 13.11 0.97
N GLY A 83 6.93 12.16 0.11
CA GLY A 83 7.82 11.72 -0.96
C GLY A 83 8.91 10.78 -0.49
N ARG A 84 8.89 10.33 0.75
CA ARG A 84 9.92 9.49 1.31
C ARG A 84 9.34 8.39 2.16
N TRP A 85 10.00 7.23 2.16
CA TRP A 85 9.62 6.14 3.05
C TRP A 85 10.05 6.50 4.47
N PRO A 86 9.21 6.17 5.46
CA PRO A 86 9.50 6.57 6.84
C PRO A 86 10.38 5.61 7.59
N ASP A 87 11.07 4.75 6.91
CA ASP A 87 11.75 3.66 7.60
C ASP A 87 13.16 3.90 7.82
N HIS A 88 13.43 5.04 7.70
CA HIS A 88 14.65 5.25 8.01
C HIS A 88 15.18 4.46 9.01
N ASP A 89 14.47 4.05 9.57
CA ASP A 89 14.81 3.27 10.43
C ASP A 89 15.51 2.26 10.12
N VAL A 90 15.61 2.24 9.57
CA VAL A 90 16.21 1.37 9.39
C VAL A 90 17.20 1.23 9.59
N ALA A 91 17.27 1.51 9.90
CA ALA A 91 18.11 1.43 9.99
C ALA A 91 18.65 0.83 10.18
N ALA A 92 18.61 0.83 10.26
CA ALA A 92 19.16 0.41 10.33
C ALA A 92 19.54 0.18 10.14
#